data_c21f31b8ba7a13dedbffb6a458285c50
#
_entry.id   c21f31b8ba7a13dedbffb6a458285c50
#
_cell.length_a   1.000
_cell.length_b   1.000
_cell.length_c   1.000
_cell.angle_alpha   90.00
_cell.angle_beta   90.00
_cell.angle_gamma   90.00
#
_symmetry.space_group_name_H-M   'P 1'
#
loop_
_entity.id
_entity.type
_entity.pdbx_description
1 polymer ?
#
loop_
_entity_poly.entity_id
_entity_poly.type
_entity_poly.pdbx_seq_one_letter_code
_entity_poly.pdbx_strand_id
1 'polypeptide(L)'
;SRGLGDVYKRQDHILAREKDLALALANQNIRFQSPMPGESLVGIEVPNQNTTVVGLKELISEENNEIISKLSLPIALGTGSDNSPLYCDLTKLPHLLVAGATGSGKSVCINSIITGFLMKMTPDEIRFVMIDPKRVELTPYSGIPHLLTDPIVEPSDAIKALKLMTEETVSYTHLTLPTNTVV
;
A
#
# COMPACT_ATOMS: atom_id res chain seq x y z
N SER A 1 18.74 7.73 35.31
CA SER A 1 18.47 8.84 34.33
C SER A 1 19.69 9.32 33.54
N ARG A 2 20.89 8.73 33.73
CA ARG A 2 22.11 9.11 32.99
C ARG A 2 22.20 8.49 31.57
N GLY A 3 21.47 7.43 31.26
CA GLY A 3 21.61 6.71 30.00
C GLY A 3 20.89 7.36 28.80
N LEU A 4 19.72 7.94 28.97
CA LEU A 4 18.92 8.48 27.85
C LEU A 4 19.55 9.74 27.24
N GLY A 5 20.06 10.66 28.03
CA GLY A 5 20.72 11.89 27.56
C GLY A 5 21.99 11.65 26.74
N ASP A 6 22.74 10.58 27.05
CA ASP A 6 23.95 10.21 26.31
C ASP A 6 23.64 9.54 24.97
N VAL A 7 22.53 8.82 24.86
CA VAL A 7 22.05 8.20 23.61
C VAL A 7 21.63 9.30 22.62
N TYR A 8 20.83 10.28 23.07
CA TYR A 8 20.40 11.40 22.20
C TYR A 8 21.59 12.23 21.70
N LYS A 9 22.56 12.54 22.59
CA LYS A 9 23.77 13.28 22.18
C LYS A 9 24.60 12.54 21.13
N ARG A 10 24.67 11.21 21.21
CA ARG A 10 25.36 10.39 20.21
C ARG A 10 24.62 10.37 18.88
N GLN A 11 23.30 10.32 18.92
CA GLN A 11 22.44 10.40 17.71
C GLN A 11 22.63 11.74 16.99
N ASP A 12 22.61 12.86 17.74
CA ASP A 12 22.84 14.19 17.18
C ASP A 12 24.23 14.31 16.52
N HIS A 13 25.24 13.68 17.09
CA HIS A 13 26.57 13.65 16.49
C HIS A 13 26.63 12.90 15.15
N ILE A 14 25.86 11.82 15.01
CA ILE A 14 25.76 11.05 13.75
C ILE A 14 25.00 11.86 12.71
N LEU A 15 23.86 12.44 13.08
CA LEU A 15 23.05 13.29 12.20
C LEU A 15 23.82 14.51 11.71
N ALA A 16 24.65 15.13 12.57
CA ALA A 16 25.50 16.27 12.19
C ALA A 16 26.54 15.91 11.09
N ARG A 17 26.82 14.63 10.88
CA ARG A 17 27.76 14.14 9.85
C ARG A 17 27.07 13.55 8.62
N GLU A 18 25.81 13.84 8.43
CA GLU A 18 25.02 13.36 7.27
C GLU A 18 25.71 13.70 5.94
N LYS A 19 26.19 14.93 5.78
CA LYS A 19 26.86 15.38 4.56
C LYS A 19 28.19 14.67 4.31
N ASP A 20 28.95 14.42 5.36
CA ASP A 20 30.24 13.73 5.28
C ASP A 20 30.02 12.27 4.88
N LEU A 21 28.98 11.64 5.45
CA LEU A 21 28.59 10.28 5.13
C LEU A 21 28.04 10.16 3.69
N ALA A 22 27.22 11.12 3.27
CA ALA A 22 26.71 11.18 1.90
C ALA A 22 27.86 11.27 0.89
N LEU A 23 28.89 12.08 1.19
CA LEU A 23 30.07 12.22 0.36
C LEU A 23 30.91 10.93 0.34
N ALA A 24 31.15 10.32 1.51
CA ALA A 24 31.93 9.09 1.63
C ALA A 24 31.27 7.90 0.92
N LEU A 25 29.92 7.83 0.92
CA LEU A 25 29.12 6.81 0.26
C LEU A 25 28.82 7.14 -1.22
N ALA A 26 29.31 8.29 -1.71
CA ALA A 26 29.03 8.80 -3.06
C ALA A 26 27.53 8.82 -3.41
N ASN A 27 26.67 9.04 -2.42
CA ASN A 27 25.23 9.05 -2.58
C ASN A 27 24.61 10.23 -1.82
N GLN A 28 23.90 11.10 -2.54
CA GLN A 28 23.27 12.30 -1.96
C GLN A 28 21.92 12.02 -1.29
N ASN A 29 21.33 10.86 -1.52
CA ASN A 29 19.98 10.50 -1.06
C ASN A 29 20.02 9.49 0.09
N ILE A 30 20.96 9.62 1.01
CA ILE A 30 20.95 8.82 2.23
C ILE A 30 19.84 9.30 3.16
N ARG A 31 19.22 8.37 3.90
CA ARG A 31 18.17 8.68 4.85
C ARG A 31 18.54 8.14 6.22
N PHE A 32 18.36 8.98 7.24
CA PHE A 32 18.58 8.61 8.62
C PHE A 32 17.25 8.30 9.30
N GLN A 33 17.17 7.15 9.95
CA GLN A 33 16.05 6.78 10.80
C GLN A 33 16.53 6.76 12.25
N SER A 34 16.08 7.72 13.03
CA SER A 34 16.49 7.86 14.43
C SER A 34 15.31 8.35 15.29
N PRO A 35 14.98 7.63 16.37
CA PRO A 35 15.47 6.27 16.74
C PRO A 35 14.85 5.17 15.86
N MET A 36 15.51 4.04 15.75
CA MET A 36 14.90 2.84 15.20
C MET A 36 13.83 2.30 16.17
N PRO A 37 12.65 1.91 15.70
CA PRO A 37 11.60 1.37 16.56
C PRO A 37 12.07 0.14 17.35
N GLY A 38 12.02 0.23 18.69
CA GLY A 38 12.41 -0.87 19.57
C GLY A 38 13.89 -0.99 19.89
N GLU A 39 14.77 -0.16 19.30
CA GLU A 39 16.21 -0.22 19.49
C GLU A 39 16.84 1.15 19.73
N SER A 40 17.95 1.18 20.49
CA SER A 40 18.74 2.40 20.72
C SER A 40 19.79 2.61 19.63
N LEU A 41 19.39 2.40 18.36
CA LEU A 41 20.26 2.50 17.20
C LEU A 41 19.79 3.62 16.24
N VAL A 42 20.70 4.04 15.38
CA VAL A 42 20.41 4.92 14.24
C VAL A 42 20.52 4.08 12.97
N GLY A 43 19.43 3.99 12.21
CA GLY A 43 19.42 3.37 10.89
C GLY A 43 19.92 4.34 9.83
N ILE A 44 20.76 3.87 8.91
CA ILE A 44 21.20 4.63 7.73
C ILE A 44 20.75 3.85 6.50
N GLU A 45 19.80 4.40 5.78
CA GLU A 45 19.32 3.85 4.51
C GLU A 45 20.14 4.45 3.37
N VAL A 46 20.81 3.59 2.62
CA VAL A 46 21.58 3.96 1.44
C VAL A 46 20.90 3.37 0.22
N PRO A 47 20.45 4.18 -0.75
CA PRO A 47 19.83 3.66 -1.97
C PRO A 47 20.77 2.73 -2.72
N ASN A 48 20.22 1.61 -3.20
CA ASN A 48 20.96 0.67 -4.02
C ASN A 48 21.36 1.32 -5.36
N GLN A 49 22.57 1.05 -5.83
CA GLN A 49 23.03 1.51 -7.15
C GLN A 49 22.24 0.85 -8.28
N ASN A 50 21.87 -0.42 -8.12
CA ASN A 50 21.04 -1.16 -9.05
C ASN A 50 19.66 -1.37 -8.41
N THR A 51 18.61 -0.91 -9.11
CA THR A 51 17.23 -1.16 -8.70
C THR A 51 16.78 -2.53 -9.14
N THR A 52 16.17 -3.30 -8.24
CA THR A 52 15.55 -4.59 -8.55
C THR A 52 14.04 -4.41 -8.63
N VAL A 53 13.42 -5.04 -9.62
CA VAL A 53 11.96 -5.05 -9.73
C VAL A 53 11.40 -6.08 -8.77
N VAL A 54 10.51 -5.65 -7.89
CA VAL A 54 9.77 -6.54 -6.99
C VAL A 54 8.51 -7.00 -7.70
N GLY A 55 8.43 -8.29 -8.03
CA GLY A 55 7.30 -8.86 -8.73
C GLY A 55 6.09 -9.11 -7.82
N LEU A 56 4.88 -8.68 -8.22
CA LEU A 56 3.66 -8.97 -7.47
C LEU A 56 3.49 -10.47 -7.23
N LYS A 57 3.81 -11.32 -8.22
CA LYS A 57 3.71 -12.78 -8.11
C LYS A 57 4.55 -13.34 -6.97
N GLU A 58 5.74 -12.78 -6.73
CA GLU A 58 6.61 -13.19 -5.63
C GLU A 58 5.99 -12.83 -4.28
N LEU A 59 5.41 -11.63 -4.18
CA LEU A 59 4.76 -11.16 -2.96
C LEU A 59 3.53 -11.99 -2.59
N ILE A 60 2.73 -12.43 -3.57
CA ILE A 60 1.52 -13.22 -3.32
C ILE A 60 1.71 -14.73 -3.50
N SER A 61 2.97 -15.20 -3.48
CA SER A 61 3.32 -16.62 -3.60
C SER A 61 2.80 -17.44 -2.40
N GLU A 62 2.82 -18.77 -2.56
CA GLU A 62 2.40 -19.69 -1.49
C GLU A 62 3.29 -19.59 -0.25
N GLU A 63 4.55 -19.23 -0.40
CA GLU A 63 5.50 -19.03 0.70
C GLU A 63 5.04 -17.94 1.68
N ASN A 64 4.33 -16.94 1.17
CA ASN A 64 3.80 -15.82 1.95
C ASN A 64 2.35 -16.02 2.43
N ASN A 65 1.73 -17.16 2.08
CA ASN A 65 0.33 -17.42 2.40
C ASN A 65 0.03 -17.39 3.91
N GLU A 66 0.98 -17.79 4.76
CA GLU A 66 0.77 -17.74 6.22
C GLU A 66 0.54 -16.31 6.74
N ILE A 67 1.20 -15.33 6.13
CA ILE A 67 1.01 -13.91 6.48
C ILE A 67 -0.27 -13.38 5.84
N ILE A 68 -0.45 -13.65 4.55
CA ILE A 68 -1.57 -13.15 3.74
C ILE A 68 -2.91 -13.63 4.30
N SER A 69 -3.02 -14.91 4.68
CA SER A 69 -4.26 -15.52 5.18
C SER A 69 -4.74 -14.96 6.53
N LYS A 70 -3.88 -14.26 7.26
CA LYS A 70 -4.24 -13.56 8.51
C LYS A 70 -4.89 -12.20 8.26
N LEU A 71 -4.87 -11.71 7.01
CA LEU A 71 -5.41 -10.43 6.60
C LEU A 71 -6.72 -10.64 5.85
N SER A 72 -7.71 -9.79 6.10
CA SER A 72 -9.03 -9.89 5.45
C SER A 72 -8.98 -9.39 4.01
N LEU A 73 -8.36 -8.22 3.78
CA LEU A 73 -8.12 -7.66 2.45
C LEU A 73 -6.63 -7.28 2.29
N PRO A 74 -5.77 -8.27 1.95
CA PRO A 74 -4.34 -8.06 1.89
C PRO A 74 -3.91 -7.24 0.68
N ILE A 75 -3.20 -6.15 0.92
CA ILE A 75 -2.50 -5.36 -0.10
C ILE A 75 -1.00 -5.64 0.02
N ALA A 76 -0.38 -6.14 -1.04
CA ALA A 76 1.06 -6.27 -1.14
C ALA A 76 1.67 -4.90 -1.51
N LEU A 77 2.45 -4.32 -0.60
CA LEU A 77 3.06 -3.00 -0.79
C LEU A 77 4.45 -3.07 -1.43
N GLY A 78 5.14 -4.20 -1.29
CA GLY A 78 6.52 -4.37 -1.75
C GLY A 78 7.37 -5.11 -0.74
N THR A 79 8.67 -4.81 -0.72
CA THR A 79 9.63 -5.34 0.26
C THR A 79 10.24 -4.24 1.10
N GLY A 80 10.52 -4.54 2.36
CA GLY A 80 11.28 -3.66 3.25
C GLY A 80 12.77 -3.61 2.91
N SER A 81 13.52 -2.82 3.69
CA SER A 81 14.98 -2.71 3.56
C SER A 81 15.73 -4.02 3.87
N ASP A 82 15.09 -4.92 4.60
CA ASP A 82 15.55 -6.26 4.95
C ASP A 82 15.09 -7.34 3.95
N ASN A 83 14.50 -6.94 2.82
CA ASN A 83 13.85 -7.79 1.82
C ASN A 83 12.62 -8.55 2.35
N SER A 84 12.14 -8.28 3.55
CA SER A 84 10.89 -8.86 4.02
C SER A 84 9.68 -8.31 3.24
N PRO A 85 8.69 -9.15 2.88
CA PRO A 85 7.50 -8.68 2.21
C PRO A 85 6.64 -7.84 3.15
N LEU A 86 6.12 -6.72 2.64
CA LEU A 86 5.27 -5.80 3.38
C LEU A 86 3.85 -5.87 2.87
N TYR A 87 2.92 -6.10 3.79
CA TYR A 87 1.49 -6.13 3.53
C TYR A 87 0.73 -5.17 4.43
N CYS A 88 -0.41 -4.76 3.95
CA CYS A 88 -1.36 -3.98 4.72
C CYS A 88 -2.75 -4.60 4.54
N ASP A 89 -3.58 -4.52 5.57
CA ASP A 89 -4.97 -4.97 5.51
C ASP A 89 -5.86 -3.75 5.23
N LEU A 90 -6.49 -3.72 4.05
CA LEU A 90 -7.34 -2.61 3.64
C LEU A 90 -8.55 -2.43 4.58
N THR A 91 -9.05 -3.51 5.19
CA THR A 91 -10.18 -3.41 6.14
C THR A 91 -9.86 -2.61 7.41
N LYS A 92 -8.58 -2.48 7.74
CA LYS A 92 -8.12 -1.69 8.89
C LYS A 92 -7.90 -0.22 8.55
N LEU A 93 -8.03 0.14 7.27
CA LEU A 93 -7.89 1.50 6.78
C LEU A 93 -9.27 2.02 6.38
N PRO A 94 -9.76 3.13 6.97
CA PRO A 94 -11.04 3.71 6.56
C PRO A 94 -11.00 4.20 5.10
N HIS A 95 -9.84 4.71 4.67
CA HIS A 95 -9.57 5.19 3.32
C HIS A 95 -8.09 5.02 3.01
N LEU A 96 -7.77 4.73 1.74
CA LEU A 96 -6.41 4.69 1.23
C LEU A 96 -6.24 5.76 0.15
N LEU A 97 -5.34 6.70 0.37
CA LEU A 97 -4.93 7.68 -0.63
C LEU A 97 -3.59 7.28 -1.24
N VAL A 98 -3.58 7.06 -2.55
CA VAL A 98 -2.35 6.81 -3.31
C VAL A 98 -2.02 8.06 -4.14
N ALA A 99 -0.94 8.75 -3.80
CA ALA A 99 -0.52 9.98 -4.46
C ALA A 99 0.92 9.89 -4.95
N GLY A 100 1.24 10.62 -6.02
CA GLY A 100 2.58 10.68 -6.58
C GLY A 100 2.64 11.54 -7.83
N ALA A 101 3.84 12.01 -8.18
CA ALA A 101 4.09 12.73 -9.42
C ALA A 101 3.87 11.83 -10.65
N THR A 102 3.76 12.43 -11.82
CA THR A 102 3.68 11.66 -13.08
C THR A 102 4.92 10.76 -13.22
N GLY A 103 4.69 9.49 -13.50
CA GLY A 103 5.77 8.50 -13.61
C GLY A 103 6.27 7.91 -12.30
N SER A 104 5.70 8.28 -11.14
CA SER A 104 6.08 7.74 -9.82
C SER A 104 5.60 6.31 -9.55
N GLY A 105 4.81 5.71 -10.44
CA GLY A 105 4.28 4.37 -10.28
C GLY A 105 2.90 4.30 -9.60
N LYS A 106 2.18 5.43 -9.44
CA LYS A 106 0.83 5.44 -8.84
C LYS A 106 -0.13 4.45 -9.51
N SER A 107 -0.22 4.47 -10.84
CA SER A 107 -1.08 3.56 -11.61
C SER A 107 -0.62 2.10 -11.49
N VAL A 108 0.69 1.87 -11.42
CA VAL A 108 1.27 0.53 -11.18
C VAL A 108 0.85 0.03 -9.80
N CYS A 109 0.90 0.87 -8.78
CA CYS A 109 0.46 0.53 -7.42
C CYS A 109 -1.03 0.16 -7.39
N ILE A 110 -1.90 0.97 -8.00
CA ILE A 110 -3.34 0.70 -8.07
C ILE A 110 -3.60 -0.62 -8.81
N ASN A 111 -2.95 -0.83 -9.96
CA ASN A 111 -3.08 -2.07 -10.72
C ASN A 111 -2.56 -3.28 -9.94
N SER A 112 -1.49 -3.15 -9.16
CA SER A 112 -0.98 -4.21 -8.30
C SER A 112 -1.97 -4.59 -7.21
N ILE A 113 -2.64 -3.62 -6.61
CA ILE A 113 -3.68 -3.84 -5.59
C ILE A 113 -4.86 -4.61 -6.21
N ILE A 114 -5.41 -4.11 -7.32
CA ILE A 114 -6.55 -4.75 -8.00
C ILE A 114 -6.17 -6.17 -8.44
N THR A 115 -5.04 -6.32 -9.11
CA THR A 115 -4.57 -7.63 -9.59
C THR A 115 -4.31 -8.59 -8.43
N GLY A 116 -3.77 -8.11 -7.32
CA GLY A 116 -3.57 -8.91 -6.12
C GLY A 116 -4.88 -9.50 -5.59
N PHE A 117 -5.95 -8.71 -5.53
CA PHE A 117 -7.28 -9.17 -5.14
C PHE A 117 -7.84 -10.16 -6.16
N LEU A 118 -7.78 -9.85 -7.46
CA LEU A 118 -8.28 -10.73 -8.53
C LEU A 118 -7.59 -12.10 -8.56
N MET A 119 -6.34 -12.18 -8.11
CA MET A 119 -5.60 -13.44 -8.04
C MET A 119 -5.91 -14.28 -6.80
N LYS A 120 -6.41 -13.67 -5.73
CA LYS A 120 -6.59 -14.33 -4.43
C LYS A 120 -8.03 -14.48 -3.99
N MET A 121 -8.94 -13.71 -4.55
CA MET A 121 -10.32 -13.62 -4.12
C MET A 121 -11.29 -13.87 -5.27
N THR A 122 -12.41 -14.47 -4.93
CA THR A 122 -13.52 -14.72 -5.86
C THR A 122 -14.48 -13.52 -5.92
N PRO A 123 -15.37 -13.44 -6.94
CA PRO A 123 -16.39 -12.39 -7.01
C PRO A 123 -17.40 -12.40 -5.85
N ASP A 124 -17.50 -13.52 -5.12
CA ASP A 124 -18.38 -13.61 -3.94
C ASP A 124 -17.70 -13.03 -2.68
N GLU A 125 -16.36 -12.94 -2.67
CA GLU A 125 -15.58 -12.42 -1.57
C GLU A 125 -15.29 -10.94 -1.71
N ILE A 126 -15.09 -10.46 -2.96
CA ILE A 126 -14.81 -9.04 -3.23
C ILE A 126 -15.52 -8.58 -4.50
N ARG A 127 -16.11 -7.41 -4.45
CA ARG A 127 -16.71 -6.70 -5.59
C ARG A 127 -16.14 -5.30 -5.69
N PHE A 128 -16.03 -4.79 -6.93
CA PHE A 128 -15.49 -3.46 -7.21
C PHE A 128 -16.53 -2.55 -7.84
N VAL A 129 -16.48 -1.29 -7.41
CA VAL A 129 -17.00 -0.15 -8.16
C VAL A 129 -15.80 0.70 -8.56
N MET A 130 -15.56 0.82 -9.86
CA MET A 130 -14.41 1.56 -10.37
C MET A 130 -14.89 2.87 -11.01
N ILE A 131 -14.25 3.99 -10.64
CA ILE A 131 -14.55 5.31 -11.19
C ILE A 131 -13.28 5.86 -11.81
N ASP A 132 -13.29 6.02 -13.14
CA ASP A 132 -12.14 6.51 -13.93
C ASP A 132 -12.57 7.64 -14.87
N PRO A 133 -12.68 8.87 -14.36
CA PRO A 133 -13.11 10.01 -15.19
C PRO A 133 -12.16 10.34 -16.34
N LYS A 134 -10.94 9.79 -16.32
CA LYS A 134 -9.94 10.00 -17.37
C LYS A 134 -9.94 8.91 -18.46
N ARG A 135 -10.61 7.80 -18.24
CA ARG A 135 -10.67 6.63 -19.15
C ARG A 135 -9.30 6.03 -19.49
N VAL A 136 -8.36 6.06 -18.55
CA VAL A 136 -6.97 5.70 -18.85
C VAL A 136 -6.52 4.45 -18.11
N GLU A 137 -6.87 4.34 -16.82
CA GLU A 137 -6.22 3.37 -15.94
C GLU A 137 -7.09 2.13 -15.65
N LEU A 138 -8.42 2.28 -15.56
CA LEU A 138 -9.34 1.23 -15.12
C LEU A 138 -10.17 0.60 -16.25
N THR A 139 -10.16 1.15 -17.43
CA THR A 139 -10.85 0.60 -18.62
C THR A 139 -10.48 -0.87 -18.94
N PRO A 140 -9.22 -1.33 -18.75
CA PRO A 140 -8.86 -2.73 -19.00
C PRO A 140 -9.58 -3.75 -18.12
N TYR A 141 -10.18 -3.33 -17.02
CA TYR A 141 -10.93 -4.20 -16.11
C TYR A 141 -12.40 -4.38 -16.50
N SER A 142 -12.88 -3.71 -17.56
CA SER A 142 -14.26 -3.85 -18.04
C SER A 142 -14.61 -5.32 -18.32
N GLY A 143 -15.79 -5.75 -17.86
CA GLY A 143 -16.29 -7.11 -18.08
C GLY A 143 -15.76 -8.19 -17.13
N ILE A 144 -14.90 -7.88 -16.15
CA ILE A 144 -14.51 -8.88 -15.16
C ILE A 144 -15.66 -9.19 -14.18
N PRO A 145 -15.78 -10.45 -13.69
CA PRO A 145 -16.91 -10.86 -12.83
C PRO A 145 -16.98 -10.12 -11.49
N HIS A 146 -15.87 -9.54 -11.04
CA HIS A 146 -15.76 -8.81 -9.78
C HIS A 146 -16.36 -7.40 -9.83
N LEU A 147 -16.70 -6.88 -11.01
CA LEU A 147 -17.32 -5.57 -11.12
C LEU A 147 -18.82 -5.61 -10.85
N LEU A 148 -19.31 -4.65 -10.07
CA LEU A 148 -20.76 -4.42 -9.93
C LEU A 148 -21.35 -3.69 -11.15
N THR A 149 -20.53 -2.89 -11.82
CA THR A 149 -20.86 -2.19 -13.09
C THR A 149 -19.55 -1.96 -13.83
N ASP A 150 -19.63 -1.74 -15.13
CA ASP A 150 -18.47 -1.29 -15.91
C ASP A 150 -17.85 -0.02 -15.31
N PRO A 151 -16.54 0.22 -15.52
CA PRO A 151 -15.87 1.40 -14.99
C PRO A 151 -16.62 2.69 -15.34
N ILE A 152 -17.00 3.43 -14.31
CA ILE A 152 -17.80 4.64 -14.40
C ILE A 152 -16.91 5.80 -14.81
N VAL A 153 -17.32 6.53 -15.82
CA VAL A 153 -16.55 7.62 -16.41
C VAL A 153 -17.21 8.98 -16.16
N GLU A 154 -18.53 9.02 -16.27
CA GLU A 154 -19.28 10.27 -16.15
C GLU A 154 -19.47 10.65 -14.67
N PRO A 155 -19.18 11.91 -14.28
CA PRO A 155 -19.29 12.35 -12.89
C PRO A 155 -20.71 12.18 -12.31
N SER A 156 -21.74 12.36 -13.14
CA SER A 156 -23.13 12.19 -12.72
C SER A 156 -23.45 10.75 -12.29
N ASP A 157 -22.87 9.78 -12.98
CA ASP A 157 -23.08 8.36 -12.67
C ASP A 157 -22.20 7.92 -11.49
N ALA A 158 -21.02 8.50 -11.34
CA ALA A 158 -20.19 8.33 -10.14
C ALA A 158 -20.94 8.77 -8.87
N ILE A 159 -21.62 9.92 -8.90
CA ILE A 159 -22.43 10.40 -7.78
C ILE A 159 -23.57 9.42 -7.44
N LYS A 160 -24.25 8.88 -8.47
CA LYS A 160 -25.33 7.88 -8.27
C LYS A 160 -24.76 6.60 -7.62
N ALA A 161 -23.65 6.09 -8.15
CA ALA A 161 -23.01 4.89 -7.63
C ALA A 161 -22.60 5.07 -6.17
N LEU A 162 -21.96 6.19 -5.80
CA LEU A 162 -21.57 6.49 -4.43
C LEU A 162 -22.77 6.58 -3.48
N LYS A 163 -23.89 7.16 -3.92
CA LYS A 163 -25.13 7.20 -3.14
C LYS A 163 -25.67 5.80 -2.87
N LEU A 164 -25.77 4.95 -3.91
CA LEU A 164 -26.20 3.56 -3.75
C LEU A 164 -25.28 2.78 -2.82
N MET A 165 -23.96 2.93 -2.93
CA MET A 165 -23.01 2.29 -2.02
C MET A 165 -23.21 2.74 -0.57
N THR A 166 -23.50 4.02 -0.34
CA THR A 166 -23.76 4.54 0.99
C THR A 166 -25.04 3.94 1.58
N GLU A 167 -26.09 3.84 0.79
CA GLU A 167 -27.38 3.23 1.22
C GLU A 167 -27.21 1.73 1.53
N GLU A 168 -26.48 1.00 0.69
CA GLU A 168 -26.17 -0.41 0.96
C GLU A 168 -25.34 -0.58 2.22
N THR A 169 -24.29 0.23 2.40
CA THR A 169 -23.44 0.16 3.61
C THR A 169 -24.25 0.39 4.89
N VAL A 170 -25.18 1.34 4.88
CA VAL A 170 -26.09 1.58 6.01
C VAL A 170 -27.01 0.38 6.23
N SER A 171 -27.54 -0.24 5.18
CA SER A 171 -28.37 -1.45 5.28
C SER A 171 -27.60 -2.62 5.88
N TYR A 172 -26.35 -2.83 5.47
CA TYR A 172 -25.49 -3.90 6.02
C TYR A 172 -25.12 -3.69 7.49
N THR A 173 -24.95 -2.46 7.96
CA THR A 173 -24.67 -2.18 9.38
C THR A 173 -25.86 -2.50 10.30
N HIS A 174 -27.06 -2.54 9.76
CA HIS A 174 -28.29 -2.93 10.49
C HIS A 174 -28.63 -4.43 10.41
N LEU A 175 -28.05 -5.14 9.45
CA LEU A 175 -28.20 -6.59 9.30
C LEU A 175 -26.92 -7.24 9.82
N THR A 176 -27.00 -7.97 10.93
CA THR A 176 -25.92 -8.78 11.50
C THR A 176 -25.62 -10.04 10.65
N LEU A 177 -25.39 -9.87 9.36
CA LEU A 177 -24.98 -10.91 8.43
C LEU A 177 -23.47 -10.79 8.14
N PRO A 178 -22.76 -11.90 7.82
CA PRO A 178 -21.35 -11.85 7.53
C PRO A 178 -21.10 -10.89 6.36
N THR A 179 -20.30 -9.87 6.62
CA THR A 179 -20.00 -8.78 5.70
C THR A 179 -19.17 -9.27 4.53
N ASN A 180 -19.78 -9.34 3.35
CA ASN A 180 -19.02 -9.26 2.12
C ASN A 180 -18.51 -7.81 1.99
N THR A 181 -17.20 -7.63 2.03
CA THR A 181 -16.61 -6.30 2.03
C THR A 181 -16.68 -5.72 0.61
N VAL A 182 -17.34 -4.58 0.47
CA VAL A 182 -17.37 -3.80 -0.78
C VAL A 182 -16.24 -2.77 -0.69
N VAL A 183 -15.35 -2.75 -1.67
CA VAL A 183 -14.23 -1.80 -1.79
C VAL A 183 -14.38 -0.94 -3.04
#